data_dde7fbd3d22db96a0c700764746ef60a
#
_entry.id   dde7fbd3d22db96a0c700764746ef60a
#
_cell.length_a   1.000
_cell.length_b   1.000
_cell.length_c   1.000
_cell.angle_alpha   90.00
_cell.angle_beta   90.00
_cell.angle_gamma   90.00
#
_symmetry.space_group_name_H-M   'P 1'
#
loop_
_entity.id
_entity.type
_entity.pdbx_description
1 polymer ?
#
loop_
_entity_poly.entity_id
_entity_poly.type
_entity_poly.pdbx_seq_one_letter_code
_entity_poly.pdbx_strand_id
1 'polypeptide(L)'
;MSDKFIAIEGITRRFAAPGGDVTTVFENLWLSMARGEFTCIIGHSGCGKTTVLNLVAGLDEPSEGTVIVDNQAIEGPSLDRAVIFQSHALLPWLTVKGNVAYAVSSKWRRMRRADVDSHTQKFIDLVGLSGAERKRPAELSGGMKQRVGIARALSIEPKIMLMDEPFSALDALTRGTLQDEVRRICIETGQTVFMITHDVDEAIYLADRIVLMTNGPNAVLAEIVENPLPKNRRRTDVHRHPLYYGVRNHIIDFLVSRSRSWRDYSRSFDPRHVPVVRPGAPEPTIAAEAATPLRAASKDDARDAKLSQVSCR
;
A
#
# COMPACT_ATOMS: atom_id res chain seq x y z
N MET A 1 -21.76 -7.41 -2.08
CA MET A 1 -20.77 -7.00 -3.08
C MET A 1 -19.86 -6.00 -2.37
N SER A 2 -18.58 -6.29 -2.20
CA SER A 2 -17.61 -5.36 -1.60
C SER A 2 -17.53 -4.14 -2.51
N ASP A 3 -17.76 -2.95 -1.96
CA ASP A 3 -17.73 -1.68 -2.69
C ASP A 3 -16.26 -1.36 -3.03
N LYS A 4 -15.79 -1.91 -4.16
CA LYS A 4 -14.42 -1.70 -4.65
C LYS A 4 -14.30 -0.27 -5.13
N PHE A 5 -13.65 0.59 -4.36
CA PHE A 5 -13.43 1.97 -4.73
C PHE A 5 -12.18 2.15 -5.61
N ILE A 6 -11.11 1.40 -5.32
CA ILE A 6 -9.95 1.27 -6.17
C ILE A 6 -9.84 -0.21 -6.55
N ALA A 7 -9.68 -0.50 -7.84
CA ALA A 7 -9.37 -1.82 -8.35
C ALA A 7 -8.13 -1.76 -9.25
N ILE A 8 -7.11 -2.50 -8.89
CA ILE A 8 -5.93 -2.77 -9.69
C ILE A 8 -6.16 -4.15 -10.31
N GLU A 9 -6.25 -4.24 -11.64
CA GLU A 9 -6.64 -5.45 -12.34
C GLU A 9 -5.56 -5.89 -13.33
N GLY A 10 -4.75 -6.88 -12.91
CA GLY A 10 -3.74 -7.52 -13.74
C GLY A 10 -2.64 -6.59 -14.23
N ILE A 11 -2.29 -5.54 -13.46
CA ILE A 11 -1.27 -4.60 -13.94
C ILE A 11 0.10 -5.25 -14.00
N THR A 12 0.79 -4.99 -15.11
CA THR A 12 2.18 -5.37 -15.36
C THR A 12 2.95 -4.12 -15.74
N ARG A 13 4.18 -3.96 -15.25
CA ARG A 13 5.04 -2.87 -15.66
C ARG A 13 6.40 -3.37 -16.11
N ARG A 14 6.74 -3.01 -17.36
CA ARG A 14 8.02 -3.33 -18.00
C ARG A 14 8.71 -2.04 -18.43
N PHE A 15 10.03 -2.02 -18.30
CA PHE A 15 10.86 -0.95 -18.82
C PHE A 15 11.83 -1.53 -19.85
N ALA A 16 11.91 -0.88 -21.02
CA ALA A 16 12.92 -1.21 -22.02
C ALA A 16 14.22 -0.44 -21.69
N ALA A 17 15.33 -1.16 -21.60
CA ALA A 17 16.66 -0.56 -21.49
C ALA A 17 17.13 -0.07 -22.87
N PRO A 18 18.05 0.91 -22.93
CA PRO A 18 18.62 1.40 -24.20
C PRO A 18 19.29 0.32 -25.08
N GLY A 19 19.62 -0.85 -24.53
CA GLY A 19 20.18 -2.02 -25.23
C GLY A 19 19.16 -3.02 -25.77
N GLY A 20 17.84 -2.76 -25.60
CA GLY A 20 16.78 -3.66 -26.06
C GLY A 20 16.34 -4.69 -25.01
N ASP A 21 17.04 -4.82 -23.89
CA ASP A 21 16.61 -5.68 -22.79
C ASP A 21 15.37 -5.11 -22.11
N VAL A 22 14.41 -5.98 -21.79
CA VAL A 22 13.18 -5.61 -21.10
C VAL A 22 13.24 -6.10 -19.66
N THR A 23 13.16 -5.17 -18.70
CA THR A 23 13.08 -5.50 -17.29
C THR A 23 11.63 -5.42 -16.81
N THR A 24 11.09 -6.51 -16.30
CA THR A 24 9.77 -6.55 -15.67
C THR A 24 9.93 -6.20 -14.19
N VAL A 25 9.32 -5.12 -13.77
CA VAL A 25 9.33 -4.67 -12.36
C VAL A 25 8.40 -5.54 -11.52
N PHE A 26 7.18 -5.68 -11.97
CA PHE A 26 6.16 -6.57 -11.42
C PHE A 26 5.23 -7.05 -12.54
N GLU A 27 4.56 -8.16 -12.29
CA GLU A 27 3.70 -8.81 -13.27
C GLU A 27 2.37 -9.23 -12.64
N ASN A 28 1.28 -8.94 -13.36
CA ASN A 28 -0.07 -9.42 -13.07
C ASN A 28 -0.52 -9.15 -11.62
N LEU A 29 -0.38 -7.89 -11.14
CA LEU A 29 -0.81 -7.50 -9.80
C LEU A 29 -2.31 -7.26 -9.74
N TRP A 30 -2.96 -7.80 -8.70
CA TRP A 30 -4.37 -7.64 -8.42
C TRP A 30 -4.57 -7.15 -6.99
N LEU A 31 -5.21 -6.00 -6.82
CA LEU A 31 -5.51 -5.44 -5.50
C LEU A 31 -6.81 -4.64 -5.59
N SER A 32 -7.66 -4.77 -4.59
CA SER A 32 -8.82 -3.91 -4.44
C SER A 32 -8.83 -3.24 -3.08
N MET A 33 -9.32 -1.99 -3.03
CA MET A 33 -9.48 -1.22 -1.80
C MET A 33 -10.91 -0.69 -1.71
N ALA A 34 -11.47 -0.71 -0.52
CA ALA A 34 -12.77 -0.11 -0.25
C ALA A 34 -12.67 1.41 -0.09
N ARG A 35 -13.78 2.12 -0.22
CA ARG A 35 -13.84 3.55 0.08
C ARG A 35 -13.56 3.80 1.56
N GLY A 36 -12.70 4.79 1.85
CA GLY A 36 -12.29 5.13 3.21
C GLY A 36 -11.35 4.11 3.87
N GLU A 37 -10.81 3.16 3.11
CA GLU A 37 -9.83 2.20 3.60
C GLU A 37 -8.43 2.81 3.60
N PHE A 38 -7.67 2.57 4.67
CA PHE A 38 -6.25 2.91 4.75
C PHE A 38 -5.42 1.64 4.49
N THR A 39 -4.80 1.56 3.32
CA THR A 39 -3.95 0.43 2.92
C THR A 39 -2.49 0.87 2.88
N CYS A 40 -1.61 0.14 3.56
CA CYS A 40 -0.16 0.27 3.44
C CYS A 40 0.41 -0.83 2.56
N ILE A 41 1.41 -0.52 1.73
CA ILE A 41 2.22 -1.50 1.03
C ILE A 41 3.64 -1.52 1.60
N ILE A 42 4.12 -2.70 1.95
CA ILE A 42 5.46 -2.95 2.46
C ILE A 42 6.18 -3.95 1.58
N GLY A 43 7.48 -3.74 1.39
CA GLY A 43 8.36 -4.63 0.62
C GLY A 43 9.75 -4.01 0.50
N HIS A 44 10.72 -4.78 0.03
CA HIS A 44 12.09 -4.34 -0.11
C HIS A 44 12.25 -3.18 -1.11
N SER A 45 13.35 -2.42 -0.98
CA SER A 45 13.68 -1.37 -1.96
C SER A 45 13.80 -1.96 -3.37
N GLY A 46 13.29 -1.22 -4.37
CA GLY A 46 13.36 -1.63 -5.77
C GLY A 46 12.33 -2.67 -6.23
N CYS A 47 11.40 -3.13 -5.37
CA CYS A 47 10.35 -4.07 -5.80
C CYS A 47 9.20 -3.43 -6.59
N GLY A 48 9.19 -2.10 -6.77
CA GLY A 48 8.20 -1.43 -7.62
C GLY A 48 7.03 -0.76 -6.89
N LYS A 49 7.08 -0.60 -5.56
CA LYS A 49 5.99 0.06 -4.78
C LYS A 49 5.65 1.46 -5.30
N THR A 50 6.67 2.31 -5.47
CA THR A 50 6.50 3.67 -6.03
C THR A 50 5.91 3.61 -7.45
N THR A 51 6.27 2.62 -8.25
CA THR A 51 5.70 2.42 -9.58
C THR A 51 4.21 2.08 -9.49
N VAL A 52 3.80 1.18 -8.59
CA VAL A 52 2.37 0.88 -8.34
C VAL A 52 1.62 2.15 -7.92
N LEU A 53 2.21 2.94 -6.99
CA LEU A 53 1.60 4.20 -6.54
C LEU A 53 1.44 5.18 -7.70
N ASN A 54 2.45 5.32 -8.58
CA ASN A 54 2.39 6.21 -9.74
C ASN A 54 1.31 5.79 -10.74
N LEU A 55 1.10 4.48 -10.93
CA LEU A 55 -0.01 3.98 -11.76
C LEU A 55 -1.37 4.36 -11.15
N VAL A 56 -1.54 4.21 -9.84
CA VAL A 56 -2.78 4.61 -9.15
C VAL A 56 -2.96 6.15 -9.18
N ALA A 57 -1.87 6.91 -9.20
CA ALA A 57 -1.91 8.36 -9.34
C ALA A 57 -2.31 8.82 -10.76
N GLY A 58 -2.13 7.94 -11.76
CA GLY A 58 -2.24 8.28 -13.19
C GLY A 58 -1.04 9.10 -13.68
N LEU A 59 0.11 8.99 -13.00
CA LEU A 59 1.38 9.62 -13.39
C LEU A 59 2.20 8.74 -14.32
N ASP A 60 1.85 7.47 -14.42
CA ASP A 60 2.44 6.47 -15.29
C ASP A 60 1.35 5.54 -15.82
N GLU A 61 1.63 4.80 -16.89
CA GLU A 61 0.69 3.86 -17.52
C GLU A 61 1.19 2.43 -17.35
N PRO A 62 0.31 1.45 -17.05
CA PRO A 62 0.70 0.06 -17.00
C PRO A 62 1.05 -0.46 -18.40
N SER A 63 1.99 -1.41 -18.51
CA SER A 63 2.28 -2.12 -19.76
C SER A 63 1.14 -3.07 -20.15
N GLU A 64 0.43 -3.61 -19.17
CA GLU A 64 -0.75 -4.47 -19.30
C GLU A 64 -1.65 -4.25 -18.07
N GLY A 65 -2.93 -4.58 -18.21
CA GLY A 65 -3.92 -4.43 -17.16
C GLY A 65 -4.46 -3.00 -17.03
N THR A 66 -5.22 -2.73 -15.99
CA THR A 66 -5.84 -1.43 -15.77
C THR A 66 -5.97 -1.09 -14.29
N VAL A 67 -6.04 0.20 -14.00
CA VAL A 67 -6.40 0.71 -12.68
C VAL A 67 -7.74 1.44 -12.79
N ILE A 68 -8.69 1.05 -11.96
CA ILE A 68 -10.05 1.58 -11.93
C ILE A 68 -10.26 2.30 -10.59
N VAL A 69 -10.79 3.50 -10.64
CA VAL A 69 -11.18 4.29 -9.46
C VAL A 69 -12.60 4.78 -9.64
N ASP A 70 -13.45 4.52 -8.63
CA ASP A 70 -14.86 4.92 -8.63
C ASP A 70 -15.58 4.45 -9.92
N ASN A 71 -15.33 3.19 -10.32
CA ASN A 71 -15.83 2.54 -11.56
C ASN A 71 -15.36 3.18 -12.88
N GLN A 72 -14.30 4.00 -12.86
CA GLN A 72 -13.72 4.60 -14.06
C GLN A 72 -12.23 4.23 -14.18
N ALA A 73 -11.81 3.81 -15.36
CA ALA A 73 -10.39 3.58 -15.63
C ALA A 73 -9.61 4.90 -15.51
N ILE A 74 -8.39 4.83 -14.99
CA ILE A 74 -7.51 5.99 -14.87
C ILE A 74 -6.88 6.26 -16.24
N GLU A 75 -7.11 7.47 -16.76
CA GLU A 75 -6.51 7.97 -18.02
C GLU A 75 -5.41 9.01 -17.79
N GLY A 76 -5.19 9.43 -16.53
CA GLY A 76 -4.18 10.42 -16.20
C GLY A 76 -4.35 11.03 -14.80
N PRO A 77 -3.56 12.04 -14.46
CA PRO A 77 -3.60 12.72 -13.15
C PRO A 77 -4.94 13.43 -12.92
N SER A 78 -5.38 13.45 -11.65
CA SER A 78 -6.61 14.14 -11.24
C SER A 78 -6.42 14.83 -9.89
N LEU A 79 -7.10 15.96 -9.68
CA LEU A 79 -7.14 16.64 -8.37
C LEU A 79 -7.97 15.91 -7.30
N ASP A 80 -8.61 14.80 -7.66
CA ASP A 80 -9.25 13.89 -6.71
C ASP A 80 -8.27 12.87 -6.12
N ARG A 81 -7.05 12.81 -6.65
CA ARG A 81 -5.94 11.98 -6.19
C ARG A 81 -4.75 12.86 -5.83
N ALA A 82 -4.47 13.06 -4.54
CA ALA A 82 -3.30 13.80 -4.09
C ALA A 82 -2.12 12.85 -3.87
N VAL A 83 -0.92 13.30 -4.25
CA VAL A 83 0.32 12.53 -4.05
C VAL A 83 1.25 13.29 -3.11
N ILE A 84 1.73 12.59 -2.08
CA ILE A 84 2.83 13.03 -1.22
C ILE A 84 4.06 12.23 -1.63
N PHE A 85 5.01 12.90 -2.27
CA PHE A 85 6.24 12.29 -2.77
C PHE A 85 7.32 12.22 -1.70
N GLN A 86 8.16 11.22 -1.76
CA GLN A 86 9.36 11.08 -0.93
C GLN A 86 10.31 12.29 -1.10
N SER A 87 10.44 12.82 -2.32
CA SER A 87 11.29 13.97 -2.65
C SER A 87 10.68 15.34 -2.32
N HIS A 88 9.57 15.40 -1.59
CA HIS A 88 8.80 16.59 -1.20
C HIS A 88 8.12 17.33 -2.37
N ALA A 89 8.70 17.35 -3.58
CA ALA A 89 8.20 17.94 -4.83
C ALA A 89 7.59 19.36 -4.66
N LEU A 90 8.25 20.23 -3.87
CA LEU A 90 7.82 21.61 -3.65
C LEU A 90 8.22 22.51 -4.82
N LEU A 91 7.40 23.52 -5.09
CA LEU A 91 7.70 24.56 -6.05
C LEU A 91 8.73 25.53 -5.43
N PRO A 92 10.01 25.54 -5.88
CA PRO A 92 11.09 26.21 -5.17
C PRO A 92 11.00 27.73 -5.19
N TRP A 93 10.26 28.29 -6.14
CA TRP A 93 10.03 29.73 -6.25
C TRP A 93 8.86 30.24 -5.39
N LEU A 94 8.04 29.35 -4.84
CA LEU A 94 6.92 29.69 -3.96
C LEU A 94 7.32 29.55 -2.48
N THR A 95 6.69 30.36 -1.63
CA THR A 95 6.79 30.23 -0.18
C THR A 95 6.00 29.01 0.32
N VAL A 96 6.06 28.70 1.62
CA VAL A 96 5.19 27.69 2.27
C VAL A 96 3.73 27.97 1.93
N LYS A 97 3.26 29.20 2.22
CA LYS A 97 1.87 29.61 1.92
C LYS A 97 1.57 29.53 0.44
N GLY A 98 2.52 29.95 -0.42
CA GLY A 98 2.36 29.88 -1.87
C GLY A 98 2.21 28.47 -2.41
N ASN A 99 2.97 27.50 -1.87
CA ASN A 99 2.87 26.08 -2.26
C ASN A 99 1.50 25.47 -1.94
N VAL A 100 0.96 25.76 -0.76
CA VAL A 100 -0.37 25.27 -0.37
C VAL A 100 -1.47 26.01 -1.12
N ALA A 101 -1.41 27.34 -1.19
CA ALA A 101 -2.40 28.16 -1.91
C ALA A 101 -2.49 27.83 -3.40
N TYR A 102 -1.36 27.45 -4.02
CA TYR A 102 -1.35 27.00 -5.41
C TYR A 102 -2.25 25.77 -5.63
N ALA A 103 -2.16 24.77 -4.75
CA ALA A 103 -3.00 23.58 -4.83
C ALA A 103 -4.49 23.92 -4.62
N VAL A 104 -4.79 24.71 -3.58
CA VAL A 104 -6.16 25.17 -3.27
C VAL A 104 -6.76 25.91 -4.47
N SER A 105 -6.04 26.86 -5.04
CA SER A 105 -6.51 27.63 -6.20
C SER A 105 -6.66 26.79 -7.47
N SER A 106 -5.85 25.73 -7.62
CA SER A 106 -5.97 24.78 -8.74
C SER A 106 -7.24 23.94 -8.63
N LYS A 107 -7.62 23.52 -7.43
CA LYS A 107 -8.85 22.74 -7.17
C LYS A 107 -10.09 23.59 -7.29
N TRP A 108 -10.08 24.76 -6.65
CA TRP A 108 -11.23 25.66 -6.59
C TRP A 108 -10.96 27.00 -7.29
N ARG A 109 -10.93 26.99 -8.60
CA ARG A 109 -10.59 28.15 -9.46
C ARG A 109 -11.44 29.40 -9.23
N ARG A 110 -12.63 29.26 -8.65
CA ARG A 110 -13.58 30.37 -8.40
C ARG A 110 -13.63 30.76 -6.91
N MET A 111 -12.80 30.17 -6.05
CA MET A 111 -12.73 30.53 -4.63
C MET A 111 -12.18 31.95 -4.48
N ARG A 112 -12.80 32.75 -3.60
CA ARG A 112 -12.33 34.13 -3.34
C ARG A 112 -10.97 34.07 -2.66
N ARG A 113 -10.13 35.05 -2.93
CA ARG A 113 -8.75 35.13 -2.39
C ARG A 113 -8.70 35.01 -0.86
N ALA A 114 -9.62 35.70 -0.17
CA ALA A 114 -9.69 35.62 1.30
C ALA A 114 -10.00 34.21 1.81
N ASP A 115 -10.87 33.47 1.10
CA ASP A 115 -11.24 32.09 1.45
C ASP A 115 -10.05 31.14 1.16
N VAL A 116 -9.32 31.33 0.03
CA VAL A 116 -8.07 30.61 -0.26
C VAL A 116 -7.05 30.85 0.84
N ASP A 117 -6.89 32.11 1.28
CA ASP A 117 -5.94 32.46 2.33
C ASP A 117 -6.27 31.80 3.67
N SER A 118 -7.54 31.84 4.07
CA SER A 118 -8.01 31.21 5.32
C SER A 118 -7.89 29.68 5.27
N HIS A 119 -8.31 29.08 4.16
CA HIS A 119 -8.21 27.63 3.95
C HIS A 119 -6.76 27.16 3.94
N THR A 120 -5.87 27.88 3.26
CA THR A 120 -4.44 27.61 3.24
C THR A 120 -3.84 27.67 4.64
N GLN A 121 -4.17 28.69 5.43
CA GLN A 121 -3.64 28.87 6.78
C GLN A 121 -4.04 27.70 7.69
N LYS A 122 -5.31 27.23 7.61
CA LYS A 122 -5.78 26.06 8.36
C LYS A 122 -4.83 24.85 8.20
N PHE A 123 -4.40 24.55 6.97
CA PHE A 123 -3.53 23.38 6.72
C PHE A 123 -2.07 23.65 7.09
N ILE A 124 -1.59 24.89 7.03
CA ILE A 124 -0.27 25.27 7.52
C ILE A 124 -0.20 25.10 9.04
N ASP A 125 -1.22 25.55 9.78
CA ASP A 125 -1.32 25.43 11.20
C ASP A 125 -1.42 23.96 11.65
N LEU A 126 -2.21 23.17 10.91
CA LEU A 126 -2.40 21.74 11.14
C LEU A 126 -1.09 20.95 11.10
N VAL A 127 -0.19 21.29 10.18
CA VAL A 127 1.13 20.63 10.10
C VAL A 127 2.20 21.29 10.99
N GLY A 128 1.82 22.25 11.84
CA GLY A 128 2.73 22.94 12.76
C GLY A 128 3.79 23.80 12.06
N LEU A 129 3.39 24.51 11.01
CA LEU A 129 4.25 25.44 10.25
C LEU A 129 3.85 26.91 10.42
N SER A 130 3.02 27.23 11.43
CA SER A 130 2.69 28.62 11.79
C SER A 130 3.96 29.41 12.07
N GLY A 131 4.08 30.60 11.48
CA GLY A 131 5.28 31.45 11.54
C GLY A 131 6.32 31.16 10.43
N ALA A 132 6.12 30.12 9.60
CA ALA A 132 6.99 29.80 8.47
C ALA A 132 6.38 30.13 7.10
N GLU A 133 5.22 30.77 7.05
CA GLU A 133 4.38 30.98 5.85
C GLU A 133 5.14 31.65 4.71
N ARG A 134 6.07 32.55 5.04
CA ARG A 134 6.84 33.37 4.09
C ARG A 134 8.14 32.70 3.64
N LYS A 135 8.59 31.64 4.32
CA LYS A 135 9.83 30.93 3.96
C LYS A 135 9.68 30.18 2.64
N ARG A 136 10.77 30.12 1.88
CA ARG A 136 10.88 29.32 0.65
C ARG A 136 11.48 27.95 0.96
N PRO A 137 11.31 26.95 0.09
CA PRO A 137 11.86 25.62 0.30
C PRO A 137 13.36 25.59 0.64
N ALA A 138 14.17 26.47 0.09
CA ALA A 138 15.60 26.57 0.39
C ALA A 138 15.89 26.93 1.86
N GLU A 139 14.94 27.57 2.55
CA GLU A 139 15.07 28.02 3.95
C GLU A 139 14.48 27.01 4.94
N LEU A 140 14.00 25.84 4.46
CA LEU A 140 13.32 24.84 5.26
C LEU A 140 14.21 23.61 5.48
N SER A 141 14.11 23.01 6.68
CA SER A 141 14.65 21.68 6.92
C SER A 141 13.91 20.60 6.10
N GLY A 142 14.48 19.40 5.95
CA GLY A 142 13.85 18.30 5.27
C GLY A 142 12.46 17.97 5.84
N GLY A 143 12.34 17.88 7.18
CA GLY A 143 11.07 17.65 7.85
C GLY A 143 10.05 18.78 7.64
N MET A 144 10.47 20.05 7.56
CA MET A 144 9.57 21.16 7.22
C MET A 144 9.09 21.06 5.78
N LYS A 145 9.97 20.72 4.83
CA LYS A 145 9.57 20.50 3.42
C LYS A 145 8.52 19.41 3.31
N GLN A 146 8.69 18.31 4.05
CA GLN A 146 7.73 17.21 4.07
C GLN A 146 6.38 17.66 4.60
N ARG A 147 6.36 18.42 5.70
CA ARG A 147 5.13 18.99 6.25
C ARG A 147 4.41 19.92 5.27
N VAL A 148 5.14 20.73 4.50
CA VAL A 148 4.53 21.56 3.42
C VAL A 148 3.90 20.66 2.35
N GLY A 149 4.56 19.58 1.93
CA GLY A 149 4.02 18.61 0.99
C GLY A 149 2.72 17.97 1.47
N ILE A 150 2.68 17.59 2.75
CA ILE A 150 1.48 17.03 3.40
C ILE A 150 0.35 18.08 3.47
N ALA A 151 0.66 19.32 3.92
CA ALA A 151 -0.33 20.42 3.94
C ALA A 151 -0.92 20.69 2.56
N ARG A 152 -0.08 20.72 1.53
CA ARG A 152 -0.50 20.89 0.15
C ARG A 152 -1.44 19.78 -0.34
N ALA A 153 -1.10 18.53 -0.02
CA ALA A 153 -1.92 17.37 -0.41
C ALA A 153 -3.27 17.35 0.32
N LEU A 154 -3.28 17.61 1.61
CA LEU A 154 -4.49 17.65 2.42
C LEU A 154 -5.40 18.84 2.05
N SER A 155 -4.82 19.98 1.67
CA SER A 155 -5.57 21.22 1.40
C SER A 155 -6.51 21.14 0.22
N ILE A 156 -6.35 20.19 -0.69
CA ILE A 156 -7.28 19.99 -1.82
C ILE A 156 -8.41 19.00 -1.51
N GLU A 157 -8.48 18.49 -0.29
CA GLU A 157 -9.49 17.53 0.19
C GLU A 157 -9.74 16.42 -0.85
N PRO A 158 -8.72 15.61 -1.18
CA PRO A 158 -8.79 14.63 -2.24
C PRO A 158 -9.66 13.43 -1.80
N LYS A 159 -10.24 12.69 -2.76
CA LYS A 159 -10.92 11.42 -2.47
C LYS A 159 -9.93 10.31 -2.14
N ILE A 160 -8.73 10.37 -2.75
CA ILE A 160 -7.66 9.39 -2.58
C ILE A 160 -6.37 10.13 -2.23
N MET A 161 -5.71 9.66 -1.18
CA MET A 161 -4.40 10.12 -0.78
C MET A 161 -3.36 9.04 -1.03
N LEU A 162 -2.38 9.35 -1.85
CA LEU A 162 -1.27 8.49 -2.24
C LEU A 162 -0.01 9.01 -1.55
N MET A 163 0.66 8.17 -0.77
CA MET A 163 1.78 8.60 0.05
C MET A 163 2.98 7.69 -0.18
N ASP A 164 4.10 8.26 -0.63
CA ASP A 164 5.37 7.54 -0.78
C ASP A 164 6.33 7.94 0.33
N GLU A 165 6.44 7.09 1.36
CA GLU A 165 7.27 7.29 2.56
C GLU A 165 7.08 8.68 3.22
N PRO A 166 5.85 9.10 3.53
CA PRO A 166 5.52 10.50 3.85
C PRO A 166 6.14 11.00 5.15
N PHE A 167 6.61 10.12 6.02
CA PHE A 167 7.10 10.48 7.35
C PHE A 167 8.59 10.16 7.55
N SER A 168 9.29 9.65 6.53
CA SER A 168 10.68 9.19 6.63
C SER A 168 11.68 10.30 7.02
N ALA A 169 11.44 11.54 6.57
CA ALA A 169 12.32 12.68 6.83
C ALA A 169 12.05 13.40 8.17
N LEU A 170 11.15 12.89 9.02
CA LEU A 170 10.72 13.52 10.26
C LEU A 170 11.44 12.92 11.48
N ASP A 171 11.74 13.78 12.48
CA ASP A 171 12.11 13.32 13.81
C ASP A 171 10.96 12.56 14.50
N ALA A 172 11.28 11.74 15.50
CA ALA A 172 10.32 10.82 16.11
C ALA A 172 9.09 11.50 16.72
N LEU A 173 9.26 12.67 17.38
CA LEU A 173 8.18 13.39 18.04
C LEU A 173 7.25 14.03 17.00
N THR A 174 7.82 14.76 16.06
CA THR A 174 7.07 15.38 14.96
C THR A 174 6.36 14.33 14.12
N ARG A 175 7.02 13.20 13.82
CA ARG A 175 6.46 12.08 13.09
C ARG A 175 5.19 11.56 13.76
N GLY A 176 5.27 11.27 15.08
CA GLY A 176 4.14 10.77 15.86
C GLY A 176 2.93 11.69 15.78
N THR A 177 3.13 12.97 16.08
CA THR A 177 2.05 13.97 16.05
C THR A 177 1.42 14.09 14.67
N LEU A 178 2.24 14.11 13.60
CA LEU A 178 1.74 14.28 12.25
C LEU A 178 1.00 13.03 11.73
N GLN A 179 1.45 11.85 12.09
CA GLN A 179 0.75 10.59 11.79
C GLN A 179 -0.63 10.55 12.46
N ASP A 180 -0.73 11.02 13.72
CA ASP A 180 -1.98 11.10 14.45
C ASP A 180 -2.96 12.06 13.75
N GLU A 181 -2.48 13.24 13.33
CA GLU A 181 -3.29 14.23 12.62
C GLU A 181 -3.74 13.75 11.24
N VAL A 182 -2.81 13.19 10.44
CA VAL A 182 -3.16 12.65 9.11
C VAL A 182 -4.21 11.54 9.25
N ARG A 183 -4.01 10.62 10.20
CA ARG A 183 -4.94 9.53 10.45
C ARG A 183 -6.32 10.05 10.89
N ARG A 184 -6.36 11.02 11.80
CA ARG A 184 -7.60 11.66 12.24
C ARG A 184 -8.36 12.28 11.08
N ILE A 185 -7.68 13.05 10.23
CA ILE A 185 -8.30 13.68 9.06
C ILE A 185 -8.85 12.63 8.10
N CYS A 186 -8.06 11.60 7.77
CA CYS A 186 -8.50 10.55 6.85
C CYS A 186 -9.77 9.82 7.36
N ILE A 187 -9.85 9.58 8.67
CA ILE A 187 -11.04 8.96 9.29
C ILE A 187 -12.24 9.92 9.24
N GLU A 188 -12.06 11.18 9.67
CA GLU A 188 -13.13 12.18 9.72
C GLU A 188 -13.70 12.52 8.34
N THR A 189 -12.86 12.50 7.31
CA THR A 189 -13.26 12.85 5.93
C THR A 189 -13.59 11.64 5.06
N GLY A 190 -13.39 10.41 5.57
CA GLY A 190 -13.61 9.18 4.80
C GLY A 190 -12.68 9.03 3.59
N GLN A 191 -11.48 9.62 3.65
CA GLN A 191 -10.50 9.53 2.57
C GLN A 191 -9.95 8.12 2.43
N THR A 192 -9.83 7.64 1.20
CA THR A 192 -9.12 6.40 0.89
C THR A 192 -7.63 6.68 0.80
N VAL A 193 -6.81 5.88 1.49
CA VAL A 193 -5.36 6.10 1.56
C VAL A 193 -4.61 4.88 1.05
N PHE A 194 -3.67 5.10 0.14
CA PHE A 194 -2.69 4.12 -0.27
C PHE A 194 -1.29 4.63 0.06
N MET A 195 -0.61 4.01 1.00
CA MET A 195 0.67 4.48 1.54
C MET A 195 1.76 3.44 1.36
N ILE A 196 2.92 3.88 0.94
CA ILE A 196 4.16 3.12 0.96
C ILE A 196 4.92 3.47 2.23
N THR A 197 5.38 2.47 2.94
CA THR A 197 6.30 2.63 4.06
C THR A 197 7.23 1.42 4.18
N HIS A 198 8.39 1.62 4.76
CA HIS A 198 9.30 0.56 5.19
C HIS A 198 9.26 0.32 6.71
N ASP A 199 8.50 1.13 7.45
CA ASP A 199 8.32 1.04 8.88
C ASP A 199 7.09 0.17 9.20
N VAL A 200 7.34 -1.01 9.79
CA VAL A 200 6.30 -1.98 10.14
C VAL A 200 5.37 -1.43 11.21
N ASP A 201 5.92 -0.72 12.19
CA ASP A 201 5.15 -0.18 13.31
C ASP A 201 4.23 0.97 12.84
N GLU A 202 4.71 1.77 11.87
CA GLU A 202 3.91 2.78 11.18
C GLU A 202 2.73 2.17 10.44
N ALA A 203 2.97 1.11 9.65
CA ALA A 203 1.90 0.44 8.92
C ALA A 203 0.86 -0.17 9.87
N ILE A 204 1.29 -0.82 10.96
CA ILE A 204 0.36 -1.38 11.96
C ILE A 204 -0.44 -0.28 12.64
N TYR A 205 0.19 0.88 12.89
CA TYR A 205 -0.53 2.00 13.51
C TYR A 205 -1.55 2.63 12.57
N LEU A 206 -1.23 2.82 11.30
CA LEU A 206 -2.05 3.60 10.38
C LEU A 206 -3.07 2.75 9.61
N ALA A 207 -2.66 1.58 9.09
CA ALA A 207 -3.44 0.86 8.09
C ALA A 207 -4.55 -0.03 8.66
N ASP A 208 -5.61 -0.18 7.87
CA ASP A 208 -6.62 -1.22 8.02
C ASP A 208 -6.14 -2.54 7.40
N ARG A 209 -5.40 -2.45 6.28
CA ARG A 209 -4.79 -3.58 5.58
C ARG A 209 -3.33 -3.26 5.22
N ILE A 210 -2.47 -4.27 5.33
CA ILE A 210 -1.06 -4.16 4.99
C ILE A 210 -0.76 -5.18 3.89
N VAL A 211 -0.35 -4.68 2.73
CA VAL A 211 -0.03 -5.49 1.56
C VAL A 211 1.45 -5.78 1.54
N LEU A 212 1.82 -7.04 1.48
CA LEU A 212 3.21 -7.50 1.45
C LEU A 212 3.61 -7.81 0.01
N MET A 213 4.66 -7.13 -0.46
CA MET A 213 5.20 -7.28 -1.81
C MET A 213 6.54 -7.98 -1.78
N THR A 214 6.75 -8.94 -2.70
CA THR A 214 8.01 -9.69 -2.81
C THR A 214 9.14 -8.83 -3.36
N ASN A 215 10.36 -9.39 -3.36
CA ASN A 215 11.51 -8.72 -3.94
C ASN A 215 11.42 -8.65 -5.47
N GLY A 216 11.89 -7.54 -6.06
CA GLY A 216 12.07 -7.42 -7.51
C GLY A 216 13.30 -8.16 -8.03
N PRO A 217 13.47 -8.25 -9.36
CA PRO A 217 12.48 -8.03 -10.42
C PRO A 217 11.37 -9.08 -10.44
N ASN A 218 10.33 -8.86 -11.24
CA ASN A 218 9.11 -9.70 -11.29
C ASN A 218 8.44 -9.83 -9.90
N ALA A 219 8.34 -8.72 -9.18
CA ALA A 219 7.67 -8.71 -7.88
C ALA A 219 6.18 -9.02 -8.02
N VAL A 220 5.62 -9.64 -6.98
CA VAL A 220 4.19 -9.94 -6.89
C VAL A 220 3.66 -9.53 -5.51
N LEU A 221 2.33 -9.39 -5.38
CA LEU A 221 1.70 -9.27 -4.08
C LEU A 221 1.62 -10.66 -3.44
N ALA A 222 2.25 -10.80 -2.30
CA ALA A 222 2.37 -12.09 -1.62
C ALA A 222 1.20 -12.35 -0.68
N GLU A 223 0.91 -11.41 0.20
CA GLU A 223 -0.09 -11.53 1.23
C GLU A 223 -0.75 -10.16 1.51
N ILE A 224 -1.99 -10.20 1.95
CA ILE A 224 -2.68 -9.05 2.52
C ILE A 224 -2.95 -9.35 3.99
N VAL A 225 -2.30 -8.61 4.87
CA VAL A 225 -2.50 -8.71 6.31
C VAL A 225 -3.66 -7.81 6.70
N GLU A 226 -4.79 -8.38 7.12
CA GLU A 226 -5.85 -7.62 7.76
C GLU A 226 -5.41 -7.24 9.17
N ASN A 227 -5.44 -5.95 9.46
CA ASN A 227 -5.02 -5.45 10.76
C ASN A 227 -6.13 -5.67 11.80
N PRO A 228 -5.91 -6.55 12.80
CA PRO A 228 -6.94 -6.87 13.78
C PRO A 228 -7.09 -5.79 14.86
N LEU A 229 -6.25 -4.76 14.86
CA LEU A 229 -6.32 -3.71 15.86
C LEU A 229 -7.52 -2.78 15.59
N PRO A 230 -8.16 -2.23 16.64
CA PRO A 230 -9.31 -1.33 16.49
C PRO A 230 -9.03 -0.14 15.57
N LYS A 231 -10.01 0.27 14.77
CA LYS A 231 -9.87 1.44 13.88
C LYS A 231 -9.62 2.75 14.63
N ASN A 232 -10.07 2.87 15.87
CA ASN A 232 -9.87 4.05 16.72
C ASN A 232 -8.67 3.92 17.67
N ARG A 233 -7.68 3.06 17.32
CA ARG A 233 -6.49 2.81 18.14
C ARG A 233 -5.70 4.08 18.40
N ARG A 234 -5.23 4.24 19.65
CA ARG A 234 -4.33 5.32 20.03
C ARG A 234 -2.88 4.83 19.97
N ARG A 235 -1.97 5.70 19.62
CA ARG A 235 -0.53 5.39 19.55
C ARG A 235 0.01 4.78 20.83
N THR A 236 -0.40 5.31 21.99
CA THR A 236 0.01 4.83 23.31
C THR A 236 -0.41 3.40 23.61
N ASP A 237 -1.47 2.90 22.95
CA ASP A 237 -2.11 1.63 23.27
C ASP A 237 -1.75 0.53 22.26
N VAL A 238 -1.24 0.91 21.07
CA VAL A 238 -0.93 -0.02 19.97
C VAL A 238 0.01 -1.13 20.44
N HIS A 239 1.14 -0.78 21.07
CA HIS A 239 2.12 -1.76 21.53
C HIS A 239 1.66 -2.63 22.70
N ARG A 240 0.60 -2.23 23.40
CA ARG A 240 0.00 -2.99 24.50
C ARG A 240 -1.11 -3.93 24.02
N HIS A 241 -1.53 -3.79 22.76
CA HIS A 241 -2.59 -4.63 22.22
C HIS A 241 -2.09 -6.08 22.07
N PRO A 242 -2.84 -7.09 22.55
CA PRO A 242 -2.38 -8.50 22.54
C PRO A 242 -1.96 -9.02 21.18
N LEU A 243 -2.62 -8.57 20.11
CA LEU A 243 -2.35 -9.01 18.73
C LEU A 243 -1.23 -8.23 18.04
N TYR A 244 -0.72 -7.14 18.63
CA TYR A 244 0.28 -6.29 18.00
C TYR A 244 1.55 -7.06 17.61
N TYR A 245 2.13 -7.79 18.55
CA TYR A 245 3.37 -8.54 18.29
C TYR A 245 3.16 -9.70 17.32
N GLY A 246 1.97 -10.32 17.31
CA GLY A 246 1.63 -11.36 16.32
C GLY A 246 1.66 -10.79 14.89
N VAL A 247 1.03 -9.65 14.65
CA VAL A 247 1.03 -8.95 13.36
C VAL A 247 2.45 -8.50 12.99
N ARG A 248 3.15 -7.87 13.92
CA ARG A 248 4.50 -7.35 13.70
C ARG A 248 5.49 -8.44 13.32
N ASN A 249 5.51 -9.53 14.10
CA ASN A 249 6.42 -10.64 13.85
C ASN A 249 6.11 -11.35 12.52
N HIS A 250 4.83 -11.50 12.15
CA HIS A 250 4.43 -12.06 10.87
C HIS A 250 4.98 -11.23 9.68
N ILE A 251 4.85 -9.89 9.75
CA ILE A 251 5.37 -9.00 8.70
C ILE A 251 6.90 -9.04 8.65
N ILE A 252 7.59 -9.02 9.80
CA ILE A 252 9.05 -9.09 9.87
C ILE A 252 9.54 -10.43 9.32
N ASP A 253 8.93 -11.56 9.71
CA ASP A 253 9.29 -12.86 9.20
C ASP A 253 9.13 -12.94 7.68
N PHE A 254 8.04 -12.37 7.14
CA PHE A 254 7.89 -12.26 5.69
C PHE A 254 9.05 -11.49 5.05
N LEU A 255 9.38 -10.31 5.56
CA LEU A 255 10.42 -9.46 4.99
C LEU A 255 11.81 -10.10 5.07
N VAL A 256 12.15 -10.76 6.16
CA VAL A 256 13.47 -11.35 6.39
C VAL A 256 13.63 -12.69 5.69
N SER A 257 12.64 -13.56 5.80
CA SER A 257 12.76 -14.98 5.45
C SER A 257 11.99 -15.33 4.18
N ARG A 258 10.70 -15.01 4.13
CA ARG A 258 9.78 -15.53 3.11
C ARG A 258 9.78 -14.78 1.79
N SER A 259 10.11 -13.50 1.78
CA SER A 259 10.05 -12.65 0.58
C SER A 259 10.94 -13.13 -0.58
N ARG A 260 12.03 -13.87 -0.29
CA ARG A 260 12.95 -14.43 -1.30
C ARG A 260 12.46 -15.77 -1.84
N SER A 261 11.95 -16.64 -0.98
CA SER A 261 11.47 -17.99 -1.35
C SER A 261 10.09 -17.97 -2.00
N TRP A 262 9.34 -16.87 -1.87
CA TRP A 262 7.98 -16.73 -2.39
C TRP A 262 7.87 -16.91 -3.91
N ARG A 263 8.93 -16.65 -4.67
CA ARG A 263 8.96 -16.84 -6.13
C ARG A 263 8.69 -18.29 -6.55
N ASP A 264 9.18 -19.25 -5.79
CA ASP A 264 8.99 -20.67 -6.11
C ASP A 264 7.55 -21.10 -5.76
N TYR A 265 6.97 -20.49 -4.74
CA TYR A 265 5.61 -20.73 -4.28
C TYR A 265 4.56 -20.03 -5.18
N SER A 266 4.86 -18.84 -5.69
CA SER A 266 3.93 -18.02 -6.48
C SER A 266 3.55 -18.62 -7.84
N ARG A 267 4.33 -19.58 -8.36
CA ARG A 267 4.01 -20.28 -9.63
C ARG A 267 2.76 -21.16 -9.57
N SER A 268 2.32 -21.54 -8.38
CA SER A 268 1.10 -22.33 -8.15
C SER A 268 -0.11 -21.50 -7.71
N PHE A 269 0.02 -20.18 -7.67
CA PHE A 269 -0.93 -19.26 -7.05
C PHE A 269 -1.67 -18.44 -8.12
N ASP A 270 -3.00 -18.29 -7.99
CA ASP A 270 -3.78 -17.35 -8.83
C ASP A 270 -3.60 -15.92 -8.32
N PRO A 271 -2.91 -15.04 -9.06
CA PRO A 271 -2.66 -13.65 -8.64
C PRO A 271 -3.93 -12.84 -8.33
N ARG A 272 -5.09 -13.26 -8.85
CA ARG A 272 -6.40 -12.64 -8.57
C ARG A 272 -6.88 -12.88 -7.15
N HIS A 273 -6.31 -13.88 -6.47
CA HIS A 273 -6.68 -14.29 -5.12
C HIS A 273 -5.50 -14.20 -4.16
N VAL A 274 -4.99 -12.97 -3.94
CA VAL A 274 -3.91 -12.73 -2.96
C VAL A 274 -4.36 -13.23 -1.59
N PRO A 275 -3.59 -14.11 -0.90
CA PRO A 275 -3.94 -14.61 0.42
C PRO A 275 -4.20 -13.50 1.41
N VAL A 276 -5.31 -13.59 2.13
CA VAL A 276 -5.64 -12.68 3.22
C VAL A 276 -5.38 -13.39 4.53
N VAL A 277 -4.50 -12.82 5.37
CA VAL A 277 -4.08 -13.40 6.65
C VAL A 277 -4.46 -12.49 7.81
N ARG A 278 -4.77 -13.10 8.96
CA ARG A 278 -5.09 -12.44 10.23
C ARG A 278 -4.17 -12.95 11.33
N PRO A 279 -2.94 -12.47 11.42
CA PRO A 279 -1.98 -12.96 12.39
C PRO A 279 -2.49 -12.78 13.83
N GLY A 280 -2.37 -13.85 14.64
CA GLY A 280 -2.83 -13.87 16.04
C GLY A 280 -4.34 -14.08 16.24
N ALA A 281 -5.15 -14.14 15.21
CA ALA A 281 -6.49 -14.72 15.32
C ALA A 281 -6.36 -16.26 15.54
N PRO A 282 -7.21 -16.88 16.36
CA PRO A 282 -7.25 -18.34 16.44
C PRO A 282 -7.49 -18.86 15.01
N GLU A 283 -6.67 -19.82 14.57
CA GLU A 283 -6.89 -20.48 13.29
C GLU A 283 -8.35 -20.94 13.23
N PRO A 284 -9.08 -20.70 12.12
CA PRO A 284 -10.38 -21.31 11.95
C PRO A 284 -10.14 -22.81 12.12
N THR A 285 -10.76 -23.42 13.12
CA THR A 285 -10.74 -24.87 13.31
C THR A 285 -11.29 -25.44 12.00
N ILE A 286 -10.38 -25.86 11.12
CA ILE A 286 -10.75 -26.67 9.97
C ILE A 286 -11.32 -27.93 10.63
N ALA A 287 -12.65 -28.04 10.66
CA ALA A 287 -13.31 -29.27 11.01
C ALA A 287 -12.61 -30.33 10.13
N ALA A 288 -11.92 -31.26 10.78
CA ALA A 288 -11.25 -32.35 10.12
C ALA A 288 -12.33 -33.11 9.35
N GLU A 289 -12.53 -32.74 8.08
CA GLU A 289 -13.18 -33.62 7.13
C GLU A 289 -12.31 -34.86 7.07
N ALA A 290 -12.88 -35.90 7.61
CA ALA A 290 -12.30 -37.19 7.82
C ALA A 290 -11.45 -37.62 6.61
N ALA A 291 -10.14 -37.67 6.80
CA ALA A 291 -9.27 -38.44 5.94
C ALA A 291 -9.78 -39.89 6.04
N THR A 292 -10.52 -40.32 5.06
CA THR A 292 -10.86 -41.75 4.88
C THR A 292 -9.51 -42.46 4.74
N PRO A 293 -9.18 -43.37 5.64
CA PRO A 293 -7.90 -44.06 5.56
C PRO A 293 -7.89 -44.86 4.25
N LEU A 294 -6.90 -44.59 3.41
CA LEU A 294 -6.59 -45.43 2.25
C LEU A 294 -6.45 -46.85 2.75
N ARG A 295 -7.41 -47.71 2.34
CA ARG A 295 -7.41 -49.16 2.59
C ARG A 295 -6.08 -49.73 2.14
N ALA A 296 -5.29 -50.21 3.07
CA ALA A 296 -4.08 -50.94 2.78
C ALA A 296 -4.42 -52.09 1.84
N ALA A 297 -3.81 -52.10 0.67
CA ALA A 297 -3.92 -53.24 -0.27
C ALA A 297 -3.39 -54.48 0.45
N SER A 298 -4.23 -55.49 0.56
CA SER A 298 -3.88 -56.78 1.16
C SER A 298 -2.86 -57.49 0.27
N LYS A 299 -1.89 -58.17 0.92
CA LYS A 299 -0.79 -58.90 0.29
C LYS A 299 -1.21 -60.14 -0.51
N ASP A 300 -2.49 -60.37 -0.76
CA ASP A 300 -3.00 -61.58 -1.43
C ASP A 300 -3.17 -61.47 -2.94
N ASP A 301 -3.09 -60.30 -3.54
CA ASP A 301 -3.22 -60.12 -5.01
C ASP A 301 -1.92 -60.34 -5.82
N ALA A 302 -0.84 -60.77 -5.16
CA ALA A 302 0.47 -61.01 -5.82
C ALA A 302 0.70 -62.48 -6.23
N ARG A 303 -0.29 -63.39 -6.14
CA ARG A 303 -0.11 -64.83 -6.46
C ARG A 303 -0.68 -65.24 -7.82
N ASP A 304 -1.58 -64.47 -8.44
CA ASP A 304 -2.22 -64.89 -9.70
C ASP A 304 -1.58 -64.35 -10.99
N ALA A 305 -0.50 -63.55 -10.89
CA ALA A 305 0.19 -62.99 -12.09
C ALA A 305 1.40 -63.81 -12.55
N LYS A 306 1.62 -65.06 -12.04
CA LYS A 306 2.79 -65.91 -12.44
C LYS A 306 2.45 -67.22 -13.16
N LEU A 307 1.24 -67.41 -13.62
CA LEU A 307 0.82 -68.66 -14.33
C LEU A 307 0.29 -68.51 -15.76
N SER A 308 0.64 -67.41 -16.48
CA SER A 308 0.23 -67.25 -17.88
C SER A 308 1.35 -66.83 -18.85
N GLN A 309 2.59 -67.27 -18.59
CA GLN A 309 3.65 -67.20 -19.62
C GLN A 309 4.46 -68.46 -19.73
N VAL A 310 3.78 -69.57 -20.05
CA VAL A 310 4.39 -70.71 -20.69
C VAL A 310 3.33 -71.35 -21.59
N SER A 311 3.24 -70.96 -22.86
CA SER A 311 2.94 -71.78 -24.02
C SER A 311 2.70 -70.92 -25.26
N CYS A 312 3.51 -71.15 -26.21
CA CYS A 312 3.49 -71.04 -27.68
C CYS A 312 4.62 -70.17 -28.23
N ARG A 313 5.65 -70.93 -28.58
CA ARG A 313 6.44 -70.86 -29.85
C ARG A 313 6.57 -69.50 -30.53
#